data_8fa6b97c536d86ce668b332be2b1fc14
#
_entry.id   8fa6b97c536d86ce668b332be2b1fc14
#
_cell.length_a   1.000
_cell.length_b   1.000
_cell.length_c   1.000
_cell.angle_alpha   90.00
_cell.angle_beta   90.00
_cell.angle_gamma   90.00
#
_symmetry.space_group_name_H-M   'P 1'
#
loop_
_entity.id
_entity.type
_entity.pdbx_description
1 polymer ?
#
loop_
_entity_poly.entity_id
_entity_poly.type
_entity_poly.pdbx_seq_one_letter_code
_entity_poly.pdbx_strand_id
1 'polypeptide(L)'
;MKKDIILSGVGGQGILSIATVIGKAALKEGLYMKQAEAHGMSQRGGDVQSNLRISDKPIASDLIPSGKCDLIISLEPMEGLRYLPYLSPEGWLVTNETPFVNIPNYPEEDKVMAEINKLPHKIVLNVDKVAKEVGSARVANIVLLGATIPFLGIDYEKVQDSIREIFLRKGEAIVEMNLKALAAGKEIAEKLMQ
;
A
#
# COMPACT_ATOMS: atom_id res chain seq x y z
N MET A 1 -6.41 12.23 15.21
CA MET A 1 -5.63 11.45 14.22
C MET A 1 -5.97 11.90 12.81
N LYS A 2 -5.00 11.98 11.91
CA LYS A 2 -5.20 12.19 10.47
C LYS A 2 -4.12 11.44 9.71
N LYS A 3 -4.49 10.73 8.64
CA LYS A 3 -3.55 10.08 7.71
C LYS A 3 -4.02 10.31 6.27
N ASP A 4 -3.13 10.86 5.47
CA ASP A 4 -3.30 11.05 4.03
C ASP A 4 -2.39 10.04 3.30
N ILE A 5 -2.98 9.09 2.59
CA ILE A 5 -2.30 7.93 1.99
C ILE A 5 -2.51 7.92 0.48
N ILE A 6 -1.45 7.84 -0.28
CA ILE A 6 -1.52 7.54 -1.71
C ILE A 6 -1.15 6.08 -1.93
N LEU A 7 -2.04 5.34 -2.58
CA LEU A 7 -1.77 4.00 -3.04
C LEU A 7 -1.51 4.05 -4.55
N SER A 8 -0.45 3.42 -5.01
CA SER A 8 -0.07 3.41 -6.42
C SER A 8 0.42 2.05 -6.89
N GLY A 9 0.36 1.83 -8.18
CA GLY A 9 0.81 0.61 -8.82
C GLY A 9 0.24 0.45 -10.22
N VAL A 10 0.30 -0.76 -10.72
CA VAL A 10 -0.19 -1.13 -12.05
C VAL A 10 -1.50 -1.91 -11.94
N GLY A 11 -2.43 -1.68 -12.85
CA GLY A 11 -3.72 -2.34 -12.90
C GLY A 11 -3.59 -3.88 -12.88
N GLY A 12 -4.28 -4.51 -11.93
CA GLY A 12 -4.23 -5.95 -11.67
C GLY A 12 -3.40 -6.35 -10.45
N GLN A 13 -2.57 -5.48 -9.88
CA GLN A 13 -1.74 -5.78 -8.71
C GLN A 13 -2.52 -5.81 -7.38
N GLY A 14 -3.76 -5.34 -7.34
CA GLY A 14 -4.60 -5.40 -6.14
C GLY A 14 -4.46 -4.21 -5.18
N ILE A 15 -4.08 -3.04 -5.69
CA ILE A 15 -3.99 -1.78 -4.95
C ILE A 15 -5.31 -1.46 -4.24
N LEU A 16 -6.44 -1.59 -4.93
CA LEU A 16 -7.75 -1.29 -4.38
C LEU A 16 -8.15 -2.22 -3.23
N SER A 17 -7.63 -3.43 -3.20
CA SER A 17 -7.85 -4.35 -2.07
C SER A 17 -7.15 -3.84 -0.81
N ILE A 18 -5.97 -3.24 -0.93
CA ILE A 18 -5.27 -2.60 0.20
C ILE A 18 -6.11 -1.45 0.73
N ALA A 19 -6.57 -0.54 -0.16
CA ALA A 19 -7.42 0.58 0.22
C ALA A 19 -8.70 0.13 0.92
N THR A 20 -9.34 -0.94 0.42
CA THR A 20 -10.56 -1.51 1.02
C THR A 20 -10.31 -2.03 2.44
N VAL A 21 -9.21 -2.73 2.68
CA VAL A 21 -8.87 -3.25 4.02
C VAL A 21 -8.61 -2.09 4.98
N ILE A 22 -7.77 -1.12 4.59
CA ILE A 22 -7.45 0.05 5.43
C ILE A 22 -8.71 0.85 5.74
N GLY A 23 -9.51 1.16 4.72
CA GLY A 23 -10.75 1.93 4.88
C GLY A 23 -11.75 1.24 5.82
N LYS A 24 -11.91 -0.07 5.68
CA LYS A 24 -12.78 -0.86 6.56
C LYS A 24 -12.26 -0.87 8.01
N ALA A 25 -10.96 -1.01 8.20
CA ALA A 25 -10.35 -0.96 9.53
C ALA A 25 -10.53 0.42 10.18
N ALA A 26 -10.35 1.51 9.42
CA ALA A 26 -10.58 2.87 9.90
C ALA A 26 -12.04 3.10 10.33
N LEU A 27 -13.01 2.63 9.54
CA LEU A 27 -14.42 2.71 9.88
C LEU A 27 -14.76 1.94 11.16
N LYS A 28 -14.11 0.80 11.42
CA LYS A 28 -14.27 0.04 12.67
C LYS A 28 -13.74 0.78 13.91
N GLU A 29 -12.83 1.75 13.72
CA GLU A 29 -12.38 2.65 14.78
C GLU A 29 -13.23 3.93 14.89
N GLY A 30 -14.30 4.03 14.13
CA GLY A 30 -15.16 5.21 14.11
C GLY A 30 -14.52 6.43 13.42
N LEU A 31 -13.50 6.21 12.60
CA LEU A 31 -12.84 7.27 11.84
C LEU A 31 -13.63 7.64 10.58
N TYR A 32 -13.54 8.89 10.18
CA TYR A 32 -14.00 9.33 8.86
C TYR A 32 -13.00 8.88 7.79
N MET A 33 -13.51 8.51 6.61
CA MET A 33 -12.73 8.10 5.47
C MET A 33 -13.28 8.73 4.19
N LYS A 34 -12.38 9.17 3.33
CA LYS A 34 -12.68 9.52 1.94
C LYS A 34 -11.66 8.86 1.01
N GLN A 35 -12.13 8.45 -0.16
CA GLN A 35 -11.31 7.83 -1.18
C GLN A 35 -11.65 8.40 -2.54
N ALA A 36 -10.61 8.68 -3.35
CA ALA A 36 -10.73 9.02 -4.76
C ALA A 36 -9.75 8.15 -5.55
N GLU A 37 -10.23 7.53 -6.62
CA GLU A 37 -9.44 6.67 -7.49
C GLU A 37 -9.27 7.33 -8.85
N ALA A 38 -8.07 7.20 -9.41
CA ALA A 38 -7.77 7.52 -10.78
C ALA A 38 -7.04 6.33 -11.41
N HIS A 39 -7.49 5.92 -12.57
CA HIS A 39 -6.84 4.89 -13.35
C HIS A 39 -6.91 5.25 -14.84
N GLY A 40 -5.93 4.80 -15.60
CA GLY A 40 -5.93 4.93 -17.04
C GLY A 40 -7.10 4.18 -17.68
N MET A 41 -7.38 4.45 -18.95
CA MET A 41 -8.43 3.75 -19.72
C MET A 41 -8.17 2.25 -19.86
N SER A 42 -6.93 1.82 -19.68
CA SER A 42 -6.52 0.42 -19.63
C SER A 42 -6.75 -0.16 -18.25
N GLN A 43 -7.70 -1.09 -18.11
CA GLN A 43 -7.98 -1.77 -16.84
C GLN A 43 -6.86 -2.72 -16.38
N ARG A 44 -5.95 -3.09 -17.25
CA ARG A 44 -4.77 -3.93 -16.96
C ARG A 44 -3.54 -3.31 -17.57
N GLY A 45 -2.46 -3.24 -16.77
CA GLY A 45 -1.17 -2.70 -17.20
C GLY A 45 -1.08 -1.18 -17.23
N GLY A 46 -2.15 -0.42 -16.99
CA GLY A 46 -2.14 1.03 -16.80
C GLY A 46 -1.83 1.40 -15.35
N ASP A 47 -1.41 2.65 -15.15
CA ASP A 47 -1.22 3.21 -13.81
C ASP A 47 -2.54 3.26 -13.03
N VAL A 48 -2.45 3.01 -11.74
CA VAL A 48 -3.58 3.10 -10.79
C VAL A 48 -3.12 3.94 -9.61
N GLN A 49 -3.91 4.95 -9.29
CA GLN A 49 -3.75 5.79 -8.11
C GLN A 49 -5.01 5.77 -7.27
N SER A 50 -4.85 5.70 -5.97
CA SER A 50 -5.94 5.94 -5.01
C SER A 50 -5.48 6.90 -3.92
N ASN A 51 -6.21 7.99 -3.73
CA ASN A 51 -6.08 8.85 -2.57
C ASN A 51 -6.98 8.28 -1.48
N LEU A 52 -6.44 7.95 -0.34
CA LEU A 52 -7.18 7.48 0.83
C LEU A 52 -6.90 8.40 2.01
N ARG A 53 -7.91 9.07 2.50
CA ARG A 53 -7.82 10.00 3.62
C ARG A 53 -8.60 9.48 4.82
N ILE A 54 -7.97 9.47 5.98
CA ILE A 54 -8.54 8.97 7.23
C ILE A 54 -8.36 10.03 8.30
N SER A 55 -9.40 10.27 9.13
CA SER A 55 -9.36 11.29 10.17
C SER A 55 -10.38 11.02 11.29
N ASP A 56 -10.08 11.49 12.48
CA ASP A 56 -11.03 11.59 13.60
C ASP A 56 -11.99 12.79 13.47
N LYS A 57 -11.81 13.59 12.41
CA LYS A 57 -12.66 14.75 12.09
C LYS A 57 -13.20 14.62 10.67
N PRO A 58 -14.35 15.24 10.34
CA PRO A 58 -14.88 15.25 8.99
C PRO A 58 -13.86 15.75 7.96
N ILE A 59 -13.76 15.04 6.83
CA ILE A 59 -12.83 15.34 5.75
C ILE A 59 -13.57 16.12 4.66
N ALA A 60 -13.10 17.32 4.32
CA ALA A 60 -13.75 18.17 3.32
C ALA A 60 -13.52 17.68 1.89
N SER A 61 -12.27 17.35 1.53
CA SER A 61 -11.88 16.90 0.18
C SER A 61 -11.34 15.48 0.22
N ASP A 62 -11.57 14.72 -0.83
CA ASP A 62 -11.01 13.38 -1.07
C ASP A 62 -9.61 13.40 -1.72
N LEU A 63 -9.18 14.55 -2.25
CA LEU A 63 -7.85 14.71 -2.84
C LEU A 63 -6.83 15.16 -1.80
N ILE A 64 -5.61 14.60 -1.92
CA ILE A 64 -4.47 14.95 -1.09
C ILE A 64 -3.67 16.06 -1.78
N PRO A 65 -3.42 17.20 -1.12
CA PRO A 65 -2.58 18.26 -1.69
C PRO A 65 -1.11 17.86 -1.81
N SER A 66 -0.38 18.46 -2.76
CA SER A 66 1.08 18.28 -2.88
C SER A 66 1.79 18.57 -1.54
N GLY A 67 2.77 17.74 -1.20
CA GLY A 67 3.56 17.84 0.02
C GLY A 67 2.79 17.54 1.33
N LYS A 68 1.60 16.90 1.26
CA LYS A 68 0.76 16.61 2.43
C LYS A 68 0.46 15.13 2.63
N CYS A 69 0.99 14.26 1.78
CA CYS A 69 0.83 12.82 1.91
C CYS A 69 1.72 12.28 3.04
N ASP A 70 1.13 11.54 3.97
CA ASP A 70 1.86 10.94 5.09
C ASP A 70 2.50 9.60 4.70
N LEU A 71 1.91 8.89 3.72
CA LEU A 71 2.33 7.56 3.33
C LEU A 71 2.02 7.29 1.86
N ILE A 72 3.03 6.91 1.10
CA ILE A 72 2.87 6.33 -0.23
C ILE A 72 3.03 4.82 -0.12
N ILE A 73 2.05 4.06 -0.59
CA ILE A 73 2.05 2.60 -0.66
C ILE A 73 2.09 2.21 -2.13
N SER A 74 3.19 1.60 -2.61
CA SER A 74 3.34 1.28 -4.01
C SER A 74 3.68 -0.19 -4.27
N LEU A 75 2.88 -0.87 -5.08
CA LEU A 75 3.17 -2.23 -5.55
C LEU A 75 4.15 -2.26 -6.73
N GLU A 76 4.52 -1.07 -7.24
CA GLU A 76 5.44 -0.91 -8.35
C GLU A 76 6.38 0.28 -8.08
N PRO A 77 7.71 0.09 -8.08
CA PRO A 77 8.64 1.11 -7.60
C PRO A 77 8.61 2.41 -8.39
N MET A 78 8.49 2.38 -9.72
CA MET A 78 8.41 3.58 -10.55
C MET A 78 7.10 4.36 -10.28
N GLU A 79 6.00 3.65 -10.06
CA GLU A 79 4.73 4.28 -9.70
C GLU A 79 4.80 4.93 -8.31
N GLY A 80 5.61 4.38 -7.39
CA GLY A 80 5.90 5.03 -6.11
C GLY A 80 6.62 6.37 -6.29
N LEU A 81 7.63 6.42 -7.16
CA LEU A 81 8.37 7.65 -7.47
C LEU A 81 7.49 8.72 -8.13
N ARG A 82 6.51 8.33 -8.95
CA ARG A 82 5.58 9.25 -9.62
C ARG A 82 4.86 10.17 -8.65
N TYR A 83 4.57 9.69 -7.44
CA TYR A 83 3.80 10.43 -6.44
C TYR A 83 4.64 11.09 -5.35
N LEU A 84 5.97 11.06 -5.44
CA LEU A 84 6.86 11.75 -4.49
C LEU A 84 6.56 13.25 -4.32
N PRO A 85 6.12 14.02 -5.33
CA PRO A 85 5.73 15.41 -5.12
C PRO A 85 4.60 15.63 -4.12
N TYR A 86 3.84 14.58 -3.82
CA TYR A 86 2.78 14.63 -2.81
C TYR A 86 3.29 14.29 -1.41
N LEU A 87 4.43 13.59 -1.29
CA LEU A 87 4.95 13.14 0.00
C LEU A 87 5.35 14.34 0.86
N SER A 88 4.93 14.33 2.13
CA SER A 88 5.38 15.33 3.11
C SER A 88 6.84 15.07 3.51
N PRO A 89 7.55 16.05 4.09
CA PRO A 89 8.94 15.85 4.54
C PRO A 89 9.11 14.69 5.52
N GLU A 90 8.11 14.44 6.35
CA GLU A 90 8.10 13.35 7.34
C GLU A 90 7.37 12.08 6.83
N GLY A 91 6.91 12.13 5.58
CA GLY A 91 6.16 11.03 4.98
C GLY A 91 7.04 9.83 4.62
N TRP A 92 6.43 8.67 4.54
CA TRP A 92 7.08 7.40 4.22
C TRP A 92 6.68 6.87 2.86
N LEU A 93 7.64 6.28 2.16
CA LEU A 93 7.40 5.43 1.00
C LEU A 93 7.54 3.97 1.41
N VAL A 94 6.50 3.17 1.24
CA VAL A 94 6.54 1.70 1.38
C VAL A 94 6.30 1.09 0.01
N THR A 95 7.28 0.39 -0.54
CA THR A 95 7.21 -0.08 -1.94
C THR A 95 7.76 -1.49 -2.14
N ASN A 96 7.22 -2.17 -3.15
CA ASN A 96 7.85 -3.36 -3.71
C ASN A 96 9.17 -2.97 -4.39
N GLU A 97 10.17 -3.83 -4.31
CA GLU A 97 11.44 -3.63 -5.04
C GLU A 97 11.37 -4.13 -6.50
N THR A 98 10.45 -5.07 -6.79
CA THR A 98 10.37 -5.69 -8.11
C THR A 98 9.54 -4.82 -9.07
N PRO A 99 10.11 -4.39 -10.20
CA PRO A 99 9.40 -3.62 -11.20
C PRO A 99 8.36 -4.46 -11.94
N PHE A 100 7.31 -3.79 -12.41
CA PHE A 100 6.37 -4.35 -13.37
C PHE A 100 6.56 -3.64 -14.71
N VAL A 101 7.40 -4.20 -15.59
CA VAL A 101 7.75 -3.60 -16.87
C VAL A 101 6.55 -3.69 -17.82
N ASN A 102 5.73 -2.66 -17.84
CA ASN A 102 4.48 -2.55 -18.62
C ASN A 102 4.58 -1.61 -19.83
N ILE A 103 5.70 -0.91 -19.99
CA ILE A 103 5.94 0.06 -21.06
C ILE A 103 7.30 -0.21 -21.73
N PRO A 104 7.42 0.05 -23.07
CA PRO A 104 8.67 -0.21 -23.80
C PRO A 104 9.87 0.62 -23.33
N ASN A 105 9.62 1.82 -22.78
CA ASN A 105 10.62 2.76 -22.31
C ASN A 105 10.71 2.79 -20.77
N TYR A 106 10.45 1.66 -20.12
CA TYR A 106 10.66 1.54 -18.67
C TYR A 106 12.10 1.91 -18.33
N PRO A 107 12.35 2.75 -17.32
CA PRO A 107 13.71 3.10 -16.90
C PRO A 107 14.52 1.88 -16.45
N GLU A 108 15.85 1.96 -16.51
CA GLU A 108 16.70 0.92 -15.93
C GLU A 108 16.40 0.74 -14.43
N GLU A 109 16.24 -0.51 -13.99
CA GLU A 109 15.83 -0.84 -12.61
C GLU A 109 16.77 -0.23 -11.57
N ASP A 110 18.08 -0.27 -11.83
CA ASP A 110 19.08 0.32 -10.94
C ASP A 110 18.90 1.83 -10.76
N LYS A 111 18.44 2.54 -11.78
CA LYS A 111 18.17 3.97 -11.69
C LYS A 111 16.94 4.26 -10.85
N VAL A 112 15.88 3.47 -11.03
CA VAL A 112 14.66 3.57 -10.22
C VAL A 112 14.99 3.33 -8.75
N MET A 113 15.72 2.27 -8.45
CA MET A 113 16.12 1.94 -7.08
C MET A 113 17.09 2.96 -6.48
N ALA A 114 17.99 3.54 -7.30
CA ALA A 114 18.88 4.61 -6.85
C ALA A 114 18.10 5.85 -6.39
N GLU A 115 17.03 6.22 -7.11
CA GLU A 115 16.17 7.35 -6.69
C GLU A 115 15.41 7.04 -5.39
N ILE A 116 14.85 5.84 -5.26
CA ILE A 116 14.19 5.41 -4.01
C ILE A 116 15.18 5.43 -2.84
N ASN A 117 16.41 4.98 -3.06
CA ASN A 117 17.43 4.91 -2.01
C ASN A 117 17.88 6.27 -1.48
N LYS A 118 17.65 7.36 -2.21
CA LYS A 118 17.90 8.74 -1.72
C LYS A 118 16.89 9.20 -0.66
N LEU A 119 15.73 8.55 -0.57
CA LEU A 119 14.69 8.95 0.38
C LEU A 119 15.10 8.61 1.82
N PRO A 120 14.92 9.54 2.77
CA PRO A 120 15.26 9.29 4.18
C PRO A 120 14.28 8.30 4.84
N HIS A 121 13.00 8.34 4.44
CA HIS A 121 11.94 7.56 5.03
C HIS A 121 11.35 6.60 3.99
N LYS A 122 11.85 5.37 3.98
CA LYS A 122 11.40 4.33 3.05
C LYS A 122 11.44 2.94 3.68
N ILE A 123 10.54 2.09 3.22
CA ILE A 123 10.60 0.63 3.35
C ILE A 123 10.55 0.05 1.95
N VAL A 124 11.53 -0.75 1.60
CA VAL A 124 11.60 -1.47 0.32
C VAL A 124 11.71 -2.95 0.60
N LEU A 125 10.83 -3.74 0.00
CA LEU A 125 10.83 -5.19 0.23
C LEU A 125 10.37 -5.94 -1.03
N ASN A 126 10.83 -7.18 -1.18
CA ASN A 126 10.37 -8.07 -2.25
C ASN A 126 9.06 -8.75 -1.83
N VAL A 127 7.94 -8.10 -2.13
CA VAL A 127 6.61 -8.64 -1.75
C VAL A 127 6.30 -9.96 -2.47
N ASP A 128 6.80 -10.14 -3.69
CA ASP A 128 6.54 -11.34 -4.49
C ASP A 128 7.26 -12.57 -3.92
N LYS A 129 8.49 -12.39 -3.45
CA LYS A 129 9.25 -13.43 -2.77
C LYS A 129 8.57 -13.82 -1.46
N VAL A 130 8.25 -12.84 -0.62
CA VAL A 130 7.59 -13.06 0.67
C VAL A 130 6.24 -13.75 0.48
N ALA A 131 5.45 -13.31 -0.50
CA ALA A 131 4.15 -13.92 -0.79
C ALA A 131 4.27 -15.40 -1.20
N LYS A 132 5.28 -15.76 -2.01
CA LYS A 132 5.56 -17.15 -2.36
C LYS A 132 5.97 -17.98 -1.14
N GLU A 133 6.79 -17.45 -0.25
CA GLU A 133 7.21 -18.10 1.01
C GLU A 133 6.01 -18.33 1.95
N VAL A 134 5.05 -17.40 1.98
CA VAL A 134 3.79 -17.55 2.73
C VAL A 134 2.87 -18.62 2.12
N GLY A 135 3.00 -18.87 0.81
CA GLY A 135 2.26 -19.96 0.12
C GLY A 135 1.52 -19.53 -1.16
N SER A 136 1.45 -18.24 -1.51
CA SER A 136 0.80 -17.82 -2.75
C SER A 136 1.23 -16.43 -3.21
N ALA A 137 1.66 -16.30 -4.46
CA ALA A 137 1.94 -15.01 -5.08
C ALA A 137 0.72 -14.03 -5.06
N ARG A 138 -0.49 -14.54 -4.88
CA ARG A 138 -1.73 -13.73 -4.88
C ARG A 138 -1.88 -12.84 -3.64
N VAL A 139 -1.07 -13.04 -2.60
CA VAL A 139 -1.13 -12.25 -1.37
C VAL A 139 -0.03 -11.19 -1.29
N ALA A 140 0.68 -10.91 -2.38
CA ALA A 140 1.76 -9.92 -2.44
C ALA A 140 1.28 -8.51 -2.01
N ASN A 141 0.08 -8.12 -2.40
CA ASN A 141 -0.54 -6.86 -1.96
C ASN A 141 -0.79 -6.82 -0.46
N ILE A 142 -1.12 -7.94 0.18
CA ILE A 142 -1.33 -8.01 1.64
C ILE A 142 0.00 -8.05 2.38
N VAL A 143 1.06 -8.62 1.80
CA VAL A 143 2.43 -8.45 2.33
C VAL A 143 2.81 -6.97 2.38
N LEU A 144 2.56 -6.22 1.29
CA LEU A 144 2.83 -4.78 1.26
C LEU A 144 1.98 -4.04 2.30
N LEU A 145 0.69 -4.35 2.41
CA LEU A 145 -0.18 -3.80 3.46
C LEU A 145 0.43 -4.06 4.85
N GLY A 146 0.92 -5.27 5.11
CA GLY A 146 1.60 -5.61 6.36
C GLY A 146 2.77 -4.67 6.67
N ALA A 147 3.60 -4.41 5.66
CA ALA A 147 4.73 -3.49 5.80
C ALA A 147 4.32 -2.04 6.10
N THR A 148 3.06 -1.68 5.89
CA THR A 148 2.55 -0.33 6.20
C THR A 148 1.99 -0.19 7.61
N ILE A 149 1.77 -1.28 8.33
CA ILE A 149 1.15 -1.27 9.67
C ILE A 149 1.80 -0.27 10.63
N PRO A 150 3.14 -0.15 10.73
CA PRO A 150 3.77 0.80 11.65
C PRO A 150 3.41 2.28 11.37
N PHE A 151 2.93 2.59 10.17
CA PHE A 151 2.70 3.96 9.70
C PHE A 151 1.22 4.35 9.66
N LEU A 152 0.29 3.37 9.70
CA LEU A 152 -1.15 3.63 9.51
C LEU A 152 -1.77 4.34 10.72
N GLY A 153 -1.32 4.04 11.93
CA GLY A 153 -1.95 4.54 13.16
C GLY A 153 -3.33 3.93 13.41
N ILE A 154 -3.65 2.80 12.80
CA ILE A 154 -4.86 2.00 12.99
C ILE A 154 -4.48 0.75 13.78
N ASP A 155 -5.36 0.32 14.68
CA ASP A 155 -5.18 -0.89 15.45
C ASP A 155 -5.00 -2.11 14.53
N TYR A 156 -3.94 -2.87 14.78
CA TYR A 156 -3.61 -4.07 14.02
C TYR A 156 -4.75 -5.11 14.03
N GLU A 157 -5.43 -5.29 15.16
CA GLU A 157 -6.58 -6.19 15.25
C GLU A 157 -7.73 -5.77 14.31
N LYS A 158 -7.97 -4.46 14.16
CA LYS A 158 -8.99 -3.95 13.22
C LYS A 158 -8.64 -4.24 11.76
N VAL A 159 -7.36 -4.20 11.41
CA VAL A 159 -6.88 -4.58 10.08
C VAL A 159 -7.07 -6.09 9.86
N GLN A 160 -6.70 -6.92 10.83
CA GLN A 160 -6.92 -8.38 10.77
C GLN A 160 -8.41 -8.73 10.64
N ASP A 161 -9.28 -8.10 11.42
CA ASP A 161 -10.73 -8.33 11.35
C ASP A 161 -11.31 -7.90 10.00
N SER A 162 -10.79 -6.84 9.42
CA SER A 162 -11.19 -6.40 8.08
C SER A 162 -10.79 -7.42 7.01
N ILE A 163 -9.61 -8.01 7.12
CA ILE A 163 -9.17 -9.12 6.26
C ILE A 163 -10.09 -10.32 6.41
N ARG A 164 -10.41 -10.74 7.65
CA ARG A 164 -11.32 -11.86 7.88
C ARG A 164 -12.66 -11.64 7.19
N GLU A 165 -13.28 -10.50 7.39
CA GLU A 165 -14.58 -10.19 6.80
C GLU A 165 -14.57 -10.11 5.27
N ILE A 166 -13.53 -9.52 4.68
CA ILE A 166 -13.41 -9.36 3.23
C ILE A 166 -13.19 -10.71 2.54
N PHE A 167 -12.36 -11.56 3.12
CA PHE A 167 -11.93 -12.80 2.48
C PHE A 167 -12.69 -14.05 2.94
N LEU A 168 -13.53 -13.97 3.99
CA LEU A 168 -14.28 -15.12 4.52
C LEU A 168 -15.10 -15.85 3.44
N ARG A 169 -15.71 -15.12 2.53
CA ARG A 169 -16.50 -15.70 1.42
C ARG A 169 -15.65 -16.58 0.48
N LYS A 170 -14.33 -16.43 0.50
CA LYS A 170 -13.38 -17.24 -0.29
C LYS A 170 -12.84 -18.45 0.47
N GLY A 171 -13.27 -18.63 1.72
CA GLY A 171 -12.89 -19.74 2.61
C GLY A 171 -11.82 -19.37 3.63
N GLU A 172 -11.82 -20.10 4.75
CA GLU A 172 -10.93 -19.86 5.89
C GLU A 172 -9.44 -19.98 5.53
N ALA A 173 -9.08 -20.93 4.67
CA ALA A 173 -7.70 -21.07 4.21
C ALA A 173 -7.16 -19.82 3.52
N ILE A 174 -8.02 -19.09 2.78
CA ILE A 174 -7.65 -17.83 2.15
C ILE A 174 -7.52 -16.72 3.20
N VAL A 175 -8.38 -16.70 4.20
CA VAL A 175 -8.28 -15.76 5.33
C VAL A 175 -6.94 -15.96 6.06
N GLU A 176 -6.62 -17.19 6.45
CA GLU A 176 -5.36 -17.49 7.15
C GLU A 176 -4.12 -17.12 6.32
N MET A 177 -4.14 -17.40 5.03
CA MET A 177 -3.04 -17.03 4.13
C MET A 177 -2.83 -15.51 4.07
N ASN A 178 -3.92 -14.73 4.00
CA ASN A 178 -3.84 -13.29 4.02
C ASN A 178 -3.37 -12.75 5.38
N LEU A 179 -3.78 -13.34 6.49
CA LEU A 179 -3.30 -12.96 7.83
C LEU A 179 -1.81 -13.27 8.01
N LYS A 180 -1.32 -14.40 7.50
CA LYS A 180 0.12 -14.75 7.49
C LYS A 180 0.90 -13.74 6.63
N ALA A 181 0.38 -13.37 5.46
CA ALA A 181 1.00 -12.37 4.60
C ALA A 181 1.09 -10.99 5.27
N LEU A 182 0.03 -10.55 5.94
CA LEU A 182 0.00 -9.32 6.72
C LEU A 182 1.08 -9.33 7.82
N ALA A 183 1.15 -10.42 8.59
CA ALA A 183 2.12 -10.57 9.66
C ALA A 183 3.57 -10.57 9.14
N ALA A 184 3.85 -11.27 8.04
CA ALA A 184 5.17 -11.33 7.43
C ALA A 184 5.63 -9.95 6.95
N GLY A 185 4.76 -9.18 6.28
CA GLY A 185 5.07 -7.82 5.86
C GLY A 185 5.36 -6.88 7.03
N LYS A 186 4.55 -6.95 8.09
CA LYS A 186 4.74 -6.18 9.32
C LYS A 186 6.09 -6.47 9.97
N GLU A 187 6.43 -7.74 10.15
CA GLU A 187 7.70 -8.16 10.76
C GLU A 187 8.92 -7.65 9.98
N ILE A 188 8.86 -7.72 8.65
CA ILE A 188 9.94 -7.20 7.79
C ILE A 188 10.10 -5.70 7.96
N ALA A 189 9.00 -4.93 7.93
CA ALA A 189 9.06 -3.49 8.09
C ALA A 189 9.65 -3.09 9.46
N GLU A 190 9.23 -3.75 10.54
CA GLU A 190 9.73 -3.52 11.88
C GLU A 190 11.24 -3.81 12.02
N LYS A 191 11.75 -4.82 11.31
CA LYS A 191 13.19 -5.12 11.24
C LYS A 191 13.98 -4.07 10.45
N LEU A 192 13.40 -3.54 9.37
CA LEU A 192 14.05 -2.52 8.53
C LEU A 192 14.07 -1.13 9.18
N MET A 193 13.25 -0.90 10.21
CA MET A 193 13.21 0.35 10.99
C MET A 193 14.20 0.37 12.16
N GLN A 194 14.80 -0.76 12.52
CA GLN A 194 15.81 -0.89 13.59
C GLN A 194 17.19 -0.54 13.07
#